data_e0963612cd08ee7ad64fb4b26c95ee54
#
_entry.id   e0963612cd08ee7ad64fb4b26c95ee54
#
_cell.length_a   1.000
_cell.length_b   1.000
_cell.length_c   1.000
_cell.angle_alpha   90.00
_cell.angle_beta   90.00
_cell.angle_gamma   90.00
#
_symmetry.space_group_name_H-M   'P 1'
#
loop_
_entity.id
_entity.type
_entity.pdbx_description
1 polymer ?
#
loop_
_entity_poly.entity_id
_entity_poly.type
_entity_poly.pdbx_seq_one_letter_code
_entity_poly.pdbx_strand_id
1 'polypeptide(L)'
;MGILVAIAVAVLMGCSHEPPLKNPEKWTNLIETLTPLHEKLGQPRPGDWLDSKSEEGQTFAEYRRCAPIRPRGKRDVIYVQPLGPMTENQAKIVRQTAEFMRVYFHTKTTLLDSLPLSLVPESARRGSRGFGTQLLTGHVRMKILRPRLPRDGAAIIGFTALDLWPGDGWNFVFGEASLRDRVAVWSLARNGNPAESQANYRKCLLRTVKTATHETGHMFSIQHCTAFECNMCGSMSQQESDRHPIALCPHCVAKICWACEAEPRERYQELADICKSFGLAQEEKRYRALRRALRSAK
;
A
#
# COMPACT_ATOMS: atom_id res chain seq x y z
N MET A 1 -21.95 1.72 -5.97
CA MET A 1 -21.08 1.85 -4.80
C MET A 1 -19.90 0.91 -5.02
N GLY A 2 -18.70 1.44 -5.18
CA GLY A 2 -17.49 0.65 -5.27
C GLY A 2 -16.80 0.71 -3.92
N ILE A 3 -16.58 -0.43 -3.31
CA ILE A 3 -15.93 -0.55 -2.01
C ILE A 3 -14.47 -0.92 -2.27
N LEU A 4 -13.53 -0.13 -1.72
CA LEU A 4 -12.19 -0.65 -1.45
C LEU A 4 -12.39 -1.83 -0.50
N VAL A 5 -12.02 -3.05 -0.92
CA VAL A 5 -12.15 -4.21 -0.03
C VAL A 5 -11.12 -4.05 1.05
N ALA A 6 -11.58 -3.61 2.22
CA ALA A 6 -10.82 -3.82 3.43
C ALA A 6 -10.77 -5.31 3.69
N ILE A 7 -9.56 -5.81 3.74
CA ILE A 7 -9.31 -7.15 4.23
C ILE A 7 -9.69 -7.15 5.70
N ALA A 8 -10.73 -7.88 6.07
CA ALA A 8 -11.01 -8.17 7.47
C ALA A 8 -9.84 -9.02 8.00
N VAL A 9 -8.89 -8.38 8.67
CA VAL A 9 -7.77 -9.04 9.34
C VAL A 9 -8.31 -9.58 10.66
N ALA A 10 -8.89 -10.78 10.64
CA ALA A 10 -9.07 -11.55 11.86
C ALA A 10 -7.67 -12.03 12.31
N VAL A 11 -6.98 -11.23 13.09
CA VAL A 11 -5.75 -11.62 13.75
C VAL A 11 -6.14 -12.52 14.92
N LEU A 12 -5.96 -13.83 14.76
CA LEU A 12 -5.95 -14.75 15.89
C LEU A 12 -4.76 -14.35 16.78
N MET A 13 -5.04 -13.73 17.93
CA MET A 13 -4.05 -13.35 18.94
C MET A 13 -3.45 -14.61 19.57
N GLY A 14 -2.37 -15.11 19.00
CA GLY A 14 -1.45 -15.99 19.68
C GLY A 14 -0.49 -15.12 20.51
N CYS A 15 -0.54 -15.19 21.84
CA CYS A 15 0.47 -14.59 22.70
C CYS A 15 1.80 -15.30 22.49
N SER A 16 2.61 -14.83 21.54
CA SER A 16 4.01 -15.20 21.41
C SER A 16 4.83 -14.27 22.31
N HIS A 17 5.82 -14.84 23.03
CA HIS A 17 6.81 -14.05 23.74
C HIS A 17 7.56 -13.19 22.74
N GLU A 18 7.26 -11.89 22.76
CA GLU A 18 7.94 -10.92 21.91
C GLU A 18 9.34 -10.66 22.45
N PRO A 19 10.39 -10.72 21.63
CA PRO A 19 11.73 -10.33 22.08
C PRO A 19 11.72 -8.85 22.52
N PRO A 20 12.45 -8.50 23.58
CA PRO A 20 12.52 -7.14 24.09
C PRO A 20 12.89 -6.17 22.98
N LEU A 21 12.25 -5.01 22.96
CA LEU A 21 12.47 -3.97 21.96
C LEU A 21 13.89 -3.41 22.10
N LYS A 22 14.71 -3.57 21.08
CA LYS A 22 15.99 -2.86 21.04
C LYS A 22 15.72 -1.35 20.97
N ASN A 23 16.30 -0.59 21.89
CA ASN A 23 16.16 0.86 22.00
C ASN A 23 14.69 1.34 22.02
N PRO A 24 13.89 1.04 23.07
CA PRO A 24 12.49 1.48 23.15
C PRO A 24 12.34 3.00 23.06
N GLU A 25 13.27 3.76 23.65
CA GLU A 25 13.32 5.22 23.60
C GLU A 25 13.40 5.79 22.18
N LYS A 26 14.09 5.14 21.28
CA LYS A 26 14.15 5.54 19.85
C LYS A 26 12.76 5.66 19.25
N TRP A 27 11.87 4.72 19.52
CA TRP A 27 10.53 4.67 18.95
C TRP A 27 9.58 5.63 19.62
N THR A 28 9.72 5.81 20.94
CA THR A 28 8.98 6.82 21.70
C THR A 28 9.34 8.22 21.20
N ASN A 29 10.62 8.53 21.15
CA ASN A 29 11.12 9.82 20.65
C ASN A 29 10.72 10.09 19.18
N LEU A 30 10.73 9.06 18.33
CA LEU A 30 10.26 9.17 16.95
C LEU A 30 8.80 9.59 16.90
N ILE A 31 7.93 8.90 17.66
CA ILE A 31 6.49 9.17 17.68
C ILE A 31 6.22 10.56 18.25
N GLU A 32 6.83 10.92 19.37
CA GLU A 32 6.65 12.22 20.02
C GLU A 32 7.12 13.38 19.13
N THR A 33 8.29 13.24 18.51
CA THR A 33 8.85 14.27 17.61
C THR A 33 7.98 14.51 16.39
N LEU A 34 7.38 13.46 15.83
CA LEU A 34 6.58 13.57 14.60
C LEU A 34 5.12 13.95 14.87
N THR A 35 4.58 13.66 16.05
CA THR A 35 3.15 13.90 16.39
C THR A 35 2.69 15.32 16.10
N PRO A 36 3.42 16.39 16.46
CA PRO A 36 2.98 17.76 16.18
C PRO A 36 2.91 18.13 14.69
N LEU A 37 3.51 17.31 13.81
CA LEU A 37 3.55 17.54 12.37
C LEU A 37 2.45 16.78 11.61
N HIS A 38 1.61 16.06 12.32
CA HIS A 38 0.56 15.25 11.73
C HIS A 38 -0.82 15.71 12.21
N GLU A 39 -1.73 15.81 11.28
CA GLU A 39 -3.13 16.13 11.55
C GLU A 39 -3.83 14.89 12.13
N LYS A 40 -4.56 15.08 13.23
CA LYS A 40 -5.41 14.02 13.75
C LYS A 40 -6.55 13.74 12.81
N LEU A 41 -6.95 12.48 12.69
CA LEU A 41 -8.11 12.12 11.91
C LEU A 41 -9.35 12.77 12.51
N GLY A 42 -10.06 13.57 11.70
CA GLY A 42 -11.29 14.23 12.10
C GLY A 42 -12.50 13.29 12.15
N GLN A 43 -13.67 13.87 12.42
CA GLN A 43 -14.92 13.12 12.30
C GLN A 43 -15.14 12.67 10.84
N PRO A 44 -15.57 11.42 10.62
CA PRO A 44 -15.84 10.93 9.28
C PRO A 44 -16.99 11.70 8.64
N ARG A 45 -16.90 11.92 7.33
CA ARG A 45 -18.01 12.48 6.55
C ARG A 45 -19.02 11.37 6.23
N PRO A 46 -20.29 11.70 5.98
CA PRO A 46 -21.28 10.70 5.53
C PRO A 46 -20.76 9.91 4.32
N GLY A 47 -20.74 8.60 4.43
CA GLY A 47 -20.24 7.67 3.40
C GLY A 47 -18.73 7.39 3.42
N ASP A 48 -17.98 7.97 4.35
CA ASP A 48 -16.59 7.61 4.59
C ASP A 48 -16.46 6.24 5.28
N TRP A 49 -15.26 5.69 5.29
CA TRP A 49 -14.98 4.37 5.87
C TRP A 49 -15.44 4.26 7.32
N LEU A 50 -15.01 5.17 8.18
CA LEU A 50 -15.34 5.15 9.61
C LEU A 50 -16.76 5.64 9.93
N ASP A 51 -17.52 6.17 8.98
CA ASP A 51 -18.96 6.42 9.11
C ASP A 51 -19.76 5.11 9.12
N SER A 52 -19.28 4.09 8.42
CA SER A 52 -19.95 2.79 8.29
C SER A 52 -19.23 1.63 8.98
N LYS A 53 -18.00 1.82 9.42
CA LYS A 53 -17.14 0.80 10.02
C LYS A 53 -16.62 1.26 11.37
N SER A 54 -16.78 0.44 12.41
CA SER A 54 -16.17 0.66 13.71
C SER A 54 -14.83 -0.07 13.76
N GLU A 55 -13.74 0.69 13.90
CA GLU A 55 -12.38 0.16 14.00
C GLU A 55 -11.62 0.88 15.11
N GLU A 56 -10.92 0.12 15.95
CA GLU A 56 -10.13 0.68 17.06
C GLU A 56 -8.77 1.23 16.59
N GLY A 57 -8.33 0.77 15.41
CA GLY A 57 -6.99 1.04 14.91
C GLY A 57 -5.95 0.16 15.62
N GLN A 58 -4.66 0.57 15.53
CA GLN A 58 -3.57 -0.22 16.07
C GLN A 58 -2.39 0.68 16.44
N THR A 59 -2.00 0.72 17.70
CA THR A 59 -0.78 1.39 18.15
C THR A 59 0.48 0.65 17.69
N PHE A 60 1.66 1.26 17.83
CA PHE A 60 2.93 0.59 17.56
C PHE A 60 3.18 -0.58 18.54
N ALA A 61 2.79 -0.43 19.80
CA ALA A 61 2.94 -1.48 20.80
C ALA A 61 2.05 -2.70 20.48
N GLU A 62 0.80 -2.49 20.10
CA GLU A 62 -0.13 -3.55 19.69
C GLU A 62 0.34 -4.26 18.42
N TYR A 63 0.83 -3.50 17.42
CA TYR A 63 1.41 -4.06 16.21
C TYR A 63 2.55 -5.04 16.52
N ARG A 64 3.45 -4.68 17.43
CA ARG A 64 4.56 -5.55 17.83
C ARG A 64 4.07 -6.83 18.52
N ARG A 65 3.07 -6.70 19.41
CA ARG A 65 2.52 -7.84 20.16
C ARG A 65 1.78 -8.86 19.30
N CYS A 66 1.27 -8.47 18.14
CA CYS A 66 0.58 -9.41 17.25
C CYS A 66 1.52 -10.27 16.37
N ALA A 67 2.82 -10.31 16.64
CA ALA A 67 3.82 -11.06 15.87
C ALA A 67 3.70 -10.82 14.35
N PRO A 68 3.83 -9.57 13.88
CA PRO A 68 3.49 -9.19 12.52
C PRO A 68 4.39 -9.87 11.48
N ILE A 69 3.87 -9.99 10.25
CA ILE A 69 4.65 -10.40 9.10
C ILE A 69 5.68 -9.31 8.80
N ARG A 70 6.95 -9.69 8.71
CA ARG A 70 8.06 -8.78 8.47
C ARG A 70 8.82 -9.20 7.21
N PRO A 71 9.05 -8.28 6.25
CA PRO A 71 9.81 -8.56 5.04
C PRO A 71 11.32 -8.59 5.36
N ARG A 72 11.81 -9.70 5.93
CA ARG A 72 13.22 -9.86 6.34
C ARG A 72 13.67 -11.32 6.32
N GLY A 73 14.98 -11.52 6.39
CA GLY A 73 15.61 -12.83 6.45
C GLY A 73 15.40 -13.61 5.15
N LYS A 74 14.73 -14.77 5.23
CA LYS A 74 14.49 -15.61 4.05
C LYS A 74 13.38 -15.10 3.12
N ARG A 75 12.67 -14.03 3.47
CA ARG A 75 11.54 -13.48 2.71
C ARG A 75 11.64 -11.96 2.75
N ASP A 76 12.55 -11.42 1.96
CA ASP A 76 12.93 -10.01 1.96
C ASP A 76 12.75 -9.30 0.61
N VAL A 77 12.08 -9.95 -0.36
CA VAL A 77 11.83 -9.36 -1.68
C VAL A 77 10.34 -9.17 -1.93
N ILE A 78 9.95 -7.98 -2.39
CA ILE A 78 8.63 -7.72 -2.95
C ILE A 78 8.72 -7.87 -4.47
N TYR A 79 7.93 -8.77 -5.05
CA TYR A 79 7.85 -8.96 -6.49
C TYR A 79 6.66 -8.20 -7.06
N VAL A 80 6.90 -7.40 -8.09
CA VAL A 80 5.88 -6.66 -8.85
C VAL A 80 5.70 -7.34 -10.19
N GLN A 81 4.50 -7.85 -10.46
CA GLN A 81 4.15 -8.63 -11.63
C GLN A 81 3.12 -7.88 -12.49
N PRO A 82 3.53 -7.23 -13.59
CA PRO A 82 2.57 -6.71 -14.56
C PRO A 82 1.78 -7.83 -15.24
N LEU A 83 0.49 -7.61 -15.51
CA LEU A 83 -0.41 -8.59 -16.14
C LEU A 83 -1.32 -7.93 -17.17
N GLY A 84 -1.32 -8.44 -18.38
CA GLY A 84 -2.15 -7.99 -19.48
C GLY A 84 -1.61 -6.73 -20.19
N PRO A 85 -2.36 -6.19 -21.17
CA PRO A 85 -1.94 -5.04 -21.94
C PRO A 85 -1.89 -3.77 -21.08
N MET A 86 -0.85 -2.98 -21.31
CA MET A 86 -0.67 -1.66 -20.70
C MET A 86 -0.19 -0.67 -21.74
N THR A 87 -0.66 0.57 -21.71
CA THR A 87 -0.03 1.67 -22.44
C THR A 87 1.36 1.96 -21.86
N GLU A 88 2.19 2.69 -22.61
CA GLU A 88 3.52 3.09 -22.14
C GLU A 88 3.46 3.87 -20.81
N ASN A 89 2.51 4.81 -20.69
CA ASN A 89 2.30 5.58 -19.46
C ASN A 89 1.90 4.68 -18.29
N GLN A 90 1.03 3.69 -18.49
CA GLN A 90 0.62 2.75 -17.45
C GLN A 90 1.79 1.85 -17.02
N ALA A 91 2.56 1.33 -17.97
CA ALA A 91 3.76 0.54 -17.68
C ALA A 91 4.81 1.37 -16.92
N LYS A 92 4.98 2.66 -17.29
CA LYS A 92 5.86 3.59 -16.57
C LYS A 92 5.38 3.83 -15.13
N ILE A 93 4.07 3.99 -14.90
CA ILE A 93 3.49 4.12 -13.55
C ILE A 93 3.80 2.87 -12.72
N VAL A 94 3.65 1.66 -13.27
CA VAL A 94 3.97 0.42 -12.54
C VAL A 94 5.45 0.35 -12.18
N ARG A 95 6.37 0.71 -13.10
CA ARG A 95 7.82 0.78 -12.80
C ARG A 95 8.11 1.77 -11.67
N GLN A 96 7.56 2.99 -11.75
CA GLN A 96 7.73 4.01 -10.71
C GLN A 96 7.11 3.59 -9.37
N THR A 97 5.98 2.86 -9.40
CA THR A 97 5.37 2.30 -8.19
C THR A 97 6.29 1.27 -7.53
N ALA A 98 6.88 0.36 -8.31
CA ALA A 98 7.83 -0.61 -7.79
C ALA A 98 9.07 0.07 -7.15
N GLU A 99 9.60 1.09 -7.81
CA GLU A 99 10.71 1.90 -7.29
C GLU A 99 10.33 2.62 -6.00
N PHE A 100 9.14 3.22 -5.94
CA PHE A 100 8.64 3.88 -4.73
C PHE A 100 8.46 2.88 -3.58
N MET A 101 7.90 1.70 -3.85
CA MET A 101 7.71 0.64 -2.84
C MET A 101 9.05 0.17 -2.25
N ARG A 102 10.11 0.08 -3.07
CA ARG A 102 11.46 -0.24 -2.61
C ARG A 102 11.94 0.71 -1.51
N VAL A 103 11.72 2.00 -1.73
CA VAL A 103 12.09 3.06 -0.76
C VAL A 103 11.12 3.07 0.43
N TYR A 104 9.82 2.96 0.15
CA TYR A 104 8.78 3.08 1.18
C TYR A 104 8.87 1.99 2.23
N PHE A 105 9.17 0.76 1.83
CA PHE A 105 9.33 -0.40 2.71
C PHE A 105 10.78 -0.73 3.05
N HIS A 106 11.75 0.02 2.51
CA HIS A 106 13.18 -0.30 2.67
C HIS A 106 13.46 -1.79 2.39
N THR A 107 12.87 -2.32 1.34
CA THR A 107 12.85 -3.76 1.02
C THR A 107 13.15 -3.93 -0.46
N LYS A 108 13.95 -4.93 -0.81
CA LYS A 108 14.20 -5.25 -2.22
C LYS A 108 12.87 -5.37 -2.96
N THR A 109 12.77 -4.72 -4.11
CA THR A 109 11.59 -4.80 -4.96
C THR A 109 12.03 -5.13 -6.37
N THR A 110 11.50 -6.22 -6.92
CA THR A 110 11.85 -6.72 -8.25
C THR A 110 10.64 -6.62 -9.16
N LEU A 111 10.78 -5.86 -10.24
CA LEU A 111 9.80 -5.82 -11.31
C LEU A 111 10.07 -7.00 -12.27
N LEU A 112 9.05 -7.83 -12.45
CA LEU A 112 9.10 -8.98 -13.35
C LEU A 112 8.62 -8.61 -14.77
N ASP A 113 8.93 -9.43 -15.74
CA ASP A 113 8.39 -9.30 -17.11
C ASP A 113 6.87 -9.43 -17.13
N SER A 114 6.22 -8.69 -18.02
CA SER A 114 4.76 -8.69 -18.11
C SER A 114 4.20 -10.05 -18.53
N LEU A 115 3.21 -10.52 -17.82
CA LEU A 115 2.46 -11.72 -18.16
C LEU A 115 1.37 -11.40 -19.21
N PRO A 116 1.16 -12.28 -20.21
CA PRO A 116 0.12 -12.08 -21.20
C PRO A 116 -1.27 -12.31 -20.60
N LEU A 117 -2.27 -11.59 -21.11
CA LEU A 117 -3.67 -11.75 -20.70
C LEU A 117 -4.22 -13.16 -20.98
N SER A 118 -3.66 -13.88 -21.93
CA SER A 118 -4.06 -15.27 -22.27
C SER A 118 -3.97 -16.26 -21.09
N LEU A 119 -3.18 -15.93 -20.06
CA LEU A 119 -3.11 -16.73 -18.81
C LEU A 119 -4.39 -16.63 -17.96
N VAL A 120 -5.23 -15.63 -18.18
CA VAL A 120 -6.53 -15.50 -17.51
C VAL A 120 -7.59 -16.09 -18.47
N PRO A 121 -8.24 -17.21 -18.16
CA PRO A 121 -9.25 -17.81 -19.04
C PRO A 121 -10.50 -16.92 -19.15
N GLU A 122 -11.30 -17.11 -20.19
CA GLU A 122 -12.54 -16.34 -20.39
C GLU A 122 -13.50 -16.46 -19.23
N SER A 123 -13.58 -17.64 -18.59
CA SER A 123 -14.39 -17.86 -17.37
C SER A 123 -13.98 -17.01 -16.16
N ALA A 124 -12.77 -16.44 -16.18
CA ALA A 124 -12.27 -15.50 -15.17
C ALA A 124 -12.22 -14.05 -15.69
N ARG A 125 -12.96 -13.73 -16.76
CA ARG A 125 -13.12 -12.40 -17.33
C ARG A 125 -14.61 -12.08 -17.48
N ARG A 126 -14.94 -10.81 -17.38
CA ARG A 126 -16.27 -10.30 -17.72
C ARG A 126 -16.18 -8.87 -18.25
N GLY A 127 -17.26 -8.38 -18.90
CA GLY A 127 -17.37 -6.98 -19.28
C GLY A 127 -17.72 -6.08 -18.09
N SER A 128 -17.18 -4.87 -18.08
CA SER A 128 -17.50 -3.82 -17.12
C SER A 128 -18.02 -2.57 -17.84
N ARG A 129 -19.10 -1.95 -17.34
CA ARG A 129 -19.61 -0.68 -17.90
C ARG A 129 -18.55 0.42 -17.77
N GLY A 130 -18.08 0.93 -18.92
CA GLY A 130 -17.14 2.06 -18.99
C GLY A 130 -15.67 1.73 -18.70
N PHE A 131 -15.35 0.47 -18.29
CA PHE A 131 -13.97 0.07 -17.96
C PHE A 131 -13.50 -1.18 -18.74
N GLY A 132 -14.26 -1.61 -19.75
CA GLY A 132 -13.88 -2.73 -20.60
C GLY A 132 -13.90 -4.08 -19.89
N THR A 133 -12.80 -4.82 -19.97
CA THR A 133 -12.66 -6.15 -19.35
C THR A 133 -12.32 -6.05 -17.87
N GLN A 134 -13.01 -6.84 -17.05
CA GLN A 134 -12.66 -7.10 -15.64
C GLN A 134 -12.03 -8.49 -15.49
N LEU A 135 -11.09 -8.60 -14.56
CA LEU A 135 -10.45 -9.85 -14.17
C LEU A 135 -10.91 -10.29 -12.78
N LEU A 136 -11.19 -11.59 -12.61
CA LEU A 136 -11.54 -12.17 -11.32
C LEU A 136 -10.31 -12.22 -10.41
N THR A 137 -10.33 -11.43 -9.33
CA THR A 137 -9.18 -11.26 -8.44
C THR A 137 -8.71 -12.56 -7.82
N GLY A 138 -9.67 -13.40 -7.38
CA GLY A 138 -9.38 -14.72 -6.81
C GLY A 138 -8.61 -15.61 -7.79
N HIS A 139 -8.98 -15.61 -9.08
CA HIS A 139 -8.26 -16.36 -10.12
C HIS A 139 -6.84 -15.81 -10.31
N VAL A 140 -6.70 -14.48 -10.48
CA VAL A 140 -5.39 -13.86 -10.67
C VAL A 140 -4.46 -14.16 -9.50
N ARG A 141 -4.93 -13.95 -8.27
CA ARG A 141 -4.11 -14.19 -7.07
C ARG A 141 -3.73 -15.66 -6.92
N MET A 142 -4.70 -16.58 -6.99
CA MET A 142 -4.48 -17.96 -6.59
C MET A 142 -3.98 -18.87 -7.72
N LYS A 143 -4.34 -18.59 -8.98
CA LYS A 143 -3.97 -19.43 -10.12
C LYS A 143 -2.80 -18.89 -10.94
N ILE A 144 -2.60 -17.55 -10.91
CA ILE A 144 -1.53 -16.91 -11.68
C ILE A 144 -0.37 -16.50 -10.77
N LEU A 145 -0.61 -15.72 -9.73
CA LEU A 145 0.47 -15.13 -8.92
C LEU A 145 1.04 -16.10 -7.90
N ARG A 146 0.19 -16.81 -7.16
CA ARG A 146 0.66 -17.70 -6.09
C ARG A 146 1.65 -18.79 -6.54
N PRO A 147 1.46 -19.47 -7.68
CA PRO A 147 2.43 -20.44 -8.17
C PRO A 147 3.77 -19.83 -8.61
N ARG A 148 3.79 -18.50 -8.85
CA ARG A 148 4.96 -17.73 -9.28
C ARG A 148 5.68 -17.00 -8.16
N LEU A 149 5.17 -17.07 -6.93
CA LEU A 149 5.82 -16.45 -5.79
C LEU A 149 7.14 -17.16 -5.47
N PRO A 150 8.30 -16.49 -5.63
CA PRO A 150 9.59 -17.08 -5.31
C PRO A 150 9.74 -17.37 -3.81
N ARG A 151 10.66 -18.26 -3.46
CA ARG A 151 10.87 -18.68 -2.06
C ARG A 151 11.28 -17.54 -1.13
N ASP A 152 12.06 -16.60 -1.65
CA ASP A 152 12.52 -15.39 -0.96
C ASP A 152 11.52 -14.23 -1.01
N GLY A 153 10.35 -14.42 -1.67
CA GLY A 153 9.32 -13.40 -1.77
C GLY A 153 8.61 -13.14 -0.44
N ALA A 154 8.70 -11.93 0.06
CA ALA A 154 7.81 -11.42 1.11
C ALA A 154 6.37 -11.30 0.56
N ALA A 155 6.26 -10.86 -0.69
CA ALA A 155 4.99 -10.76 -1.43
C ALA A 155 5.22 -10.84 -2.93
N ILE A 156 4.17 -11.23 -3.70
CA ILE A 156 4.07 -10.97 -5.13
C ILE A 156 2.78 -10.21 -5.41
N ILE A 157 2.90 -9.09 -6.11
CA ILE A 157 1.82 -8.13 -6.35
C ILE A 157 1.61 -7.98 -7.85
N GLY A 158 0.44 -8.40 -8.33
CA GLY A 158 0.02 -8.19 -9.70
C GLY A 158 -0.45 -6.76 -9.93
N PHE A 159 -0.05 -6.15 -11.05
CA PHE A 159 -0.58 -4.89 -11.53
C PHE A 159 -1.20 -5.09 -12.90
N THR A 160 -2.42 -4.59 -13.09
CA THR A 160 -3.10 -4.63 -14.39
C THR A 160 -3.74 -3.29 -14.71
N ALA A 161 -3.78 -2.96 -16.01
CA ALA A 161 -4.57 -1.82 -16.50
C ALA A 161 -6.05 -2.17 -16.68
N LEU A 162 -6.41 -3.46 -16.60
CA LEU A 162 -7.79 -3.93 -16.69
C LEU A 162 -8.48 -3.77 -15.32
N ASP A 163 -9.80 -3.62 -15.35
CA ASP A 163 -10.59 -3.51 -14.13
C ASP A 163 -10.66 -4.86 -13.38
N LEU A 164 -11.04 -4.83 -12.11
CA LEU A 164 -11.05 -6.01 -11.24
C LEU A 164 -12.42 -6.21 -10.59
N TRP A 165 -12.81 -7.48 -10.38
CA TRP A 165 -13.94 -7.80 -9.52
C TRP A 165 -13.63 -9.01 -8.63
N PRO A 166 -14.10 -9.01 -7.36
CA PRO A 166 -13.74 -10.06 -6.39
C PRO A 166 -14.67 -11.30 -6.46
N GLY A 167 -15.73 -11.27 -7.24
CA GLY A 167 -16.72 -12.33 -7.35
C GLY A 167 -18.16 -11.80 -7.36
N ASP A 168 -19.12 -12.72 -7.27
CA ASP A 168 -20.54 -12.41 -7.33
C ASP A 168 -20.99 -11.45 -6.24
N GLY A 169 -21.98 -10.63 -6.54
CA GLY A 169 -22.49 -9.60 -5.65
C GLY A 169 -21.66 -8.30 -5.63
N TRP A 170 -20.50 -8.24 -6.31
CA TRP A 170 -19.63 -7.08 -6.36
C TRP A 170 -19.53 -6.49 -7.76
N ASN A 171 -19.54 -5.13 -7.83
CA ASN A 171 -19.34 -4.44 -9.10
C ASN A 171 -17.88 -4.38 -9.51
N PHE A 172 -17.00 -3.98 -8.59
CA PHE A 172 -15.55 -3.90 -8.81
C PHE A 172 -14.78 -3.75 -7.49
N VAL A 173 -13.46 -3.87 -7.60
CA VAL A 173 -12.50 -3.49 -6.54
C VAL A 173 -11.29 -2.81 -7.18
N PHE A 174 -10.61 -1.94 -6.41
CA PHE A 174 -9.33 -1.35 -6.83
C PHE A 174 -8.20 -2.37 -6.73
N GLY A 175 -8.33 -3.30 -5.81
CA GLY A 175 -7.39 -4.39 -5.61
C GLY A 175 -7.88 -5.35 -4.55
N GLU A 176 -7.16 -6.47 -4.41
CA GLU A 176 -7.42 -7.46 -3.37
C GLU A 176 -6.13 -8.19 -3.00
N ALA A 177 -5.92 -8.43 -1.70
CA ALA A 177 -4.76 -9.15 -1.19
C ALA A 177 -5.15 -10.38 -0.36
N SER A 178 -4.25 -11.36 -0.29
CA SER A 178 -4.26 -12.44 0.69
C SER A 178 -2.98 -12.38 1.51
N LEU A 179 -3.12 -12.02 2.78
CA LEU A 179 -1.99 -11.97 3.71
C LEU A 179 -1.36 -13.35 3.88
N ARG A 180 -2.20 -14.36 4.09
CA ARG A 180 -1.78 -15.75 4.28
C ARG A 180 -0.97 -16.29 3.09
N ASP A 181 -1.41 -15.97 1.87
CA ASP A 181 -0.80 -16.47 0.64
C ASP A 181 0.30 -15.55 0.11
N ARG A 182 0.40 -14.33 0.66
CA ARG A 182 1.37 -13.28 0.27
C ARG A 182 1.24 -12.88 -1.19
N VAL A 183 0.01 -12.83 -1.68
CA VAL A 183 -0.33 -12.46 -3.06
C VAL A 183 -1.37 -11.37 -3.09
N ALA A 184 -1.22 -10.44 -4.01
CA ALA A 184 -2.15 -9.34 -4.20
C ALA A 184 -2.28 -8.99 -5.69
N VAL A 185 -3.38 -8.30 -6.06
CA VAL A 185 -3.55 -7.72 -7.40
C VAL A 185 -4.19 -6.35 -7.30
N TRP A 186 -3.65 -5.37 -8.02
CA TRP A 186 -4.14 -3.99 -8.11
C TRP A 186 -4.45 -3.59 -9.53
N SER A 187 -5.49 -2.76 -9.70
CA SER A 187 -5.88 -2.21 -10.99
C SER A 187 -5.56 -0.72 -11.09
N LEU A 188 -5.08 -0.31 -12.27
CA LEU A 188 -4.93 1.08 -12.65
C LEU A 188 -6.17 1.65 -13.34
N ALA A 189 -7.14 0.80 -13.74
CA ALA A 189 -8.27 1.17 -14.59
C ALA A 189 -9.07 2.38 -14.08
N ARG A 190 -9.20 2.50 -12.76
CA ARG A 190 -10.02 3.54 -12.11
C ARG A 190 -9.22 4.72 -11.56
N ASN A 191 -7.90 4.74 -11.77
CA ASN A 191 -7.03 5.82 -11.27
C ASN A 191 -7.05 7.09 -12.15
N GLY A 192 -7.72 7.05 -13.30
CA GLY A 192 -7.79 8.12 -14.30
C GLY A 192 -7.01 7.80 -15.57
N ASN A 193 -7.01 8.74 -16.52
CA ASN A 193 -6.29 8.59 -17.79
C ASN A 193 -4.91 9.27 -17.72
N PRO A 194 -3.79 8.51 -17.64
CA PRO A 194 -2.46 9.12 -17.53
C PRO A 194 -1.95 9.75 -18.82
N ALA A 195 -2.64 9.59 -19.95
CA ALA A 195 -2.27 10.20 -21.23
C ALA A 195 -2.88 11.59 -21.46
N GLU A 196 -3.88 11.96 -20.64
CA GLU A 196 -4.65 13.19 -20.85
C GLU A 196 -3.82 14.46 -20.58
N SER A 197 -3.02 14.45 -19.53
CA SER A 197 -2.13 15.54 -19.16
C SER A 197 -1.06 15.08 -18.16
N GLN A 198 0.00 15.89 -18.01
CA GLN A 198 1.02 15.65 -16.98
C GLN A 198 0.44 15.69 -15.56
N ALA A 199 -0.59 16.50 -15.31
CA ALA A 199 -1.30 16.54 -14.03
C ALA A 199 -2.05 15.23 -13.78
N ASN A 200 -2.75 14.72 -14.78
CA ASN A 200 -3.44 13.43 -14.70
C ASN A 200 -2.47 12.25 -14.57
N TYR A 201 -1.32 12.30 -15.26
CA TYR A 201 -0.26 11.32 -15.07
C TYR A 201 0.18 11.25 -13.59
N ARG A 202 0.52 12.39 -13.00
CA ARG A 202 0.93 12.47 -11.57
C ARG A 202 -0.18 11.99 -10.63
N LYS A 203 -1.43 12.35 -10.92
CA LYS A 203 -2.60 11.87 -10.15
C LYS A 203 -2.75 10.37 -10.22
N CYS A 204 -2.66 9.76 -11.41
CA CYS A 204 -2.70 8.32 -11.60
C CYS A 204 -1.55 7.62 -10.87
N LEU A 205 -0.33 8.16 -10.99
CA LEU A 205 0.83 7.65 -10.28
C LEU A 205 0.63 7.68 -8.77
N LEU A 206 0.22 8.84 -8.22
CA LEU A 206 0.02 9.00 -6.77
C LEU A 206 -1.04 8.04 -6.23
N ARG A 207 -2.17 7.89 -6.93
CA ARG A 207 -3.23 6.92 -6.56
C ARG A 207 -2.71 5.49 -6.59
N THR A 208 -1.96 5.12 -7.62
CA THR A 208 -1.39 3.77 -7.75
C THR A 208 -0.40 3.49 -6.63
N VAL A 209 0.49 4.43 -6.34
CA VAL A 209 1.47 4.30 -5.26
C VAL A 209 0.78 4.23 -3.89
N LYS A 210 -0.24 5.06 -3.63
CA LYS A 210 -1.00 5.04 -2.37
C LYS A 210 -1.67 3.69 -2.16
N THR A 211 -2.42 3.19 -3.15
CA THR A 211 -3.05 1.86 -3.06
C THR A 211 -2.01 0.77 -2.83
N ALA A 212 -0.93 0.75 -3.63
CA ALA A 212 0.11 -0.26 -3.51
C ALA A 212 0.77 -0.28 -2.13
N THR A 213 1.09 0.89 -1.57
CA THR A 213 1.75 0.98 -0.26
C THR A 213 0.80 0.74 0.91
N HIS A 214 -0.48 1.14 0.80
CA HIS A 214 -1.53 0.85 1.78
C HIS A 214 -1.74 -0.65 1.92
N GLU A 215 -2.05 -1.32 0.84
CA GLU A 215 -2.39 -2.74 0.84
C GLU A 215 -1.17 -3.63 1.16
N THR A 216 0.02 -3.24 0.72
CA THR A 216 1.25 -3.93 1.14
C THR A 216 1.51 -3.72 2.63
N GLY A 217 1.13 -2.56 3.19
CA GLY A 217 1.13 -2.33 4.64
C GLY A 217 0.27 -3.35 5.38
N HIS A 218 -0.93 -3.65 4.87
CA HIS A 218 -1.77 -4.72 5.41
C HIS A 218 -1.13 -6.10 5.29
N MET A 219 -0.46 -6.40 4.17
CA MET A 219 0.29 -7.66 4.02
C MET A 219 1.41 -7.81 5.07
N PHE A 220 1.89 -6.70 5.64
CA PHE A 220 2.82 -6.67 6.77
C PHE A 220 2.12 -6.47 8.12
N SER A 221 0.83 -6.82 8.21
CA SER A 221 0.01 -6.83 9.43
C SER A 221 -0.31 -5.46 10.03
N ILE A 222 -0.18 -4.38 9.26
CA ILE A 222 -0.61 -3.05 9.70
C ILE A 222 -2.11 -2.92 9.48
N GLN A 223 -2.87 -2.59 10.53
CA GLN A 223 -4.30 -2.31 10.44
C GLN A 223 -4.56 -0.88 9.99
N HIS A 224 -5.82 -0.55 9.67
CA HIS A 224 -6.20 0.82 9.38
C HIS A 224 -5.81 1.77 10.52
N CYS A 225 -5.40 2.96 10.13
CA CYS A 225 -5.10 4.05 11.05
C CYS A 225 -6.38 4.83 11.34
N THR A 226 -6.73 4.95 12.61
CA THR A 226 -7.90 5.71 13.08
C THR A 226 -7.50 6.95 13.87
N ALA A 227 -6.18 7.20 14.03
CA ALA A 227 -5.70 8.27 14.91
C ALA A 227 -5.29 9.55 14.16
N PHE A 228 -4.78 9.45 12.94
CA PHE A 228 -4.22 10.56 12.15
C PHE A 228 -4.57 10.42 10.68
N GLU A 229 -4.53 11.56 9.96
CA GLU A 229 -4.48 11.55 8.49
C GLU A 229 -3.24 10.80 8.01
N CYS A 230 -3.45 9.65 7.37
CA CYS A 230 -2.42 8.66 7.13
C CYS A 230 -2.71 7.83 5.87
N ASN A 231 -1.67 7.36 5.17
CA ASN A 231 -1.88 6.43 4.08
C ASN A 231 -2.56 5.11 4.50
N MET A 232 -2.49 4.75 5.78
CA MET A 232 -3.16 3.54 6.30
C MET A 232 -4.61 3.78 6.74
N CYS A 233 -5.22 4.94 6.49
CA CYS A 233 -6.66 5.13 6.72
C CYS A 233 -7.48 4.28 5.75
N GLY A 234 -8.56 3.66 6.24
CA GLY A 234 -9.56 3.02 5.39
C GLY A 234 -10.25 4.04 4.48
N SER A 235 -10.75 3.61 3.33
CA SER A 235 -11.47 4.48 2.40
C SER A 235 -12.56 3.72 1.64
N MET A 236 -13.77 4.27 1.61
CA MET A 236 -14.90 3.73 0.84
C MET A 236 -14.89 4.18 -0.62
N SER A 237 -14.13 5.23 -0.94
CA SER A 237 -14.11 5.85 -2.26
C SER A 237 -12.74 6.40 -2.63
N GLN A 238 -12.53 6.60 -3.95
CA GLN A 238 -11.32 7.26 -4.44
C GLN A 238 -11.21 8.71 -3.92
N GLN A 239 -12.35 9.41 -3.74
CA GLN A 239 -12.35 10.77 -3.20
C GLN A 239 -11.90 10.81 -1.74
N GLU A 240 -12.33 9.86 -0.92
CA GLU A 240 -11.85 9.70 0.45
C GLU A 240 -10.36 9.39 0.48
N SER A 241 -9.94 8.39 -0.29
CA SER A 241 -8.52 8.06 -0.42
C SER A 241 -7.68 9.27 -0.88
N ASP A 242 -8.15 10.07 -1.85
CA ASP A 242 -7.41 11.25 -2.33
C ASP A 242 -7.21 12.32 -1.25
N ARG A 243 -8.06 12.39 -0.22
CA ARG A 243 -7.90 13.30 0.93
C ARG A 243 -6.76 12.91 1.85
N HIS A 244 -6.52 11.62 2.05
CA HIS A 244 -5.45 11.14 2.92
C HIS A 244 -4.08 11.32 2.25
N PRO A 245 -3.03 11.67 3.02
CA PRO A 245 -1.67 11.79 2.49
C PRO A 245 -1.07 10.40 2.18
N ILE A 246 -0.07 10.36 1.29
CA ILE A 246 0.76 9.15 1.12
C ILE A 246 1.70 8.91 2.31
N ALA A 247 1.98 9.94 3.09
CA ALA A 247 2.84 9.85 4.27
C ALA A 247 2.13 9.06 5.39
N LEU A 248 2.91 8.26 6.09
CA LEU A 248 2.47 7.55 7.29
C LEU A 248 2.47 8.47 8.51
N CYS A 249 1.51 8.28 9.40
CA CYS A 249 1.50 8.92 10.71
C CYS A 249 2.63 8.39 11.62
N PRO A 250 2.92 9.03 12.78
CA PRO A 250 4.03 8.62 13.65
C PRO A 250 4.00 7.16 14.07
N HIS A 251 2.83 6.63 14.41
CA HIS A 251 2.68 5.22 14.78
C HIS A 251 2.91 4.28 13.58
N CYS A 252 2.38 4.62 12.41
CA CYS A 252 2.52 3.76 11.23
C CYS A 252 3.93 3.79 10.64
N VAL A 253 4.65 4.92 10.70
CA VAL A 253 6.07 4.95 10.32
C VAL A 253 6.92 4.14 11.29
N ALA A 254 6.64 4.19 12.59
CA ALA A 254 7.32 3.34 13.57
C ALA A 254 7.13 1.85 13.26
N LYS A 255 5.91 1.41 12.91
CA LYS A 255 5.61 0.04 12.48
C LYS A 255 6.45 -0.39 11.27
N ILE A 256 6.41 0.40 10.20
CA ILE A 256 7.15 0.09 8.97
C ILE A 256 8.66 0.09 9.22
N CYS A 257 9.20 1.13 9.86
CA CYS A 257 10.64 1.21 10.11
C CYS A 257 11.14 0.08 11.00
N TRP A 258 10.36 -0.33 12.00
CA TRP A 258 10.70 -1.48 12.83
C TRP A 258 10.58 -2.81 12.06
N ALA A 259 9.51 -2.99 11.29
CA ALA A 259 9.28 -4.22 10.55
C ALA A 259 10.33 -4.46 9.45
N CYS A 260 10.70 -3.41 8.74
CA CYS A 260 11.62 -3.45 7.60
C CYS A 260 13.06 -3.07 7.95
N GLU A 261 13.35 -2.85 9.25
CA GLU A 261 14.70 -2.47 9.74
C GLU A 261 15.24 -1.18 9.09
N ALA A 262 14.32 -0.23 8.77
CA ALA A 262 14.65 1.03 8.14
C ALA A 262 15.00 2.12 9.16
N GLU A 263 15.97 2.98 8.81
CA GLU A 263 16.23 4.19 9.60
C GLU A 263 15.27 5.31 9.16
N PRO A 264 14.39 5.82 10.06
CA PRO A 264 13.32 6.75 9.68
C PRO A 264 13.80 8.01 8.95
N ARG A 265 14.94 8.57 9.37
CA ARG A 265 15.48 9.80 8.79
C ARG A 265 16.03 9.57 7.37
N GLU A 266 16.72 8.47 7.15
CA GLU A 266 17.24 8.07 5.83
C GLU A 266 16.09 7.75 4.89
N ARG A 267 15.11 6.99 5.36
CA ARG A 267 13.88 6.68 4.63
C ARG A 267 13.17 7.96 4.16
N TYR A 268 13.03 8.99 5.01
CA TYR A 268 12.41 10.26 4.61
C TYR A 268 13.24 11.03 3.57
N GLN A 269 14.57 10.92 3.61
CA GLN A 269 15.40 11.51 2.57
C GLN A 269 15.16 10.83 1.22
N GLU A 270 15.22 9.50 1.17
CA GLU A 270 15.00 8.74 -0.05
C GLU A 270 13.59 8.95 -0.61
N LEU A 271 12.55 9.00 0.26
CA LEU A 271 11.17 9.31 -0.14
C LEU A 271 11.04 10.72 -0.71
N ALA A 272 11.73 11.70 -0.16
CA ALA A 272 11.72 13.05 -0.71
C ALA A 272 12.39 13.10 -2.09
N ASP A 273 13.51 12.40 -2.25
CA ASP A 273 14.28 12.39 -3.51
C ASP A 273 13.51 11.67 -4.63
N ILE A 274 12.85 10.55 -4.33
CA ILE A 274 12.02 9.85 -5.31
C ILE A 274 10.75 10.64 -5.66
N CYS A 275 10.11 11.32 -4.70
CA CYS A 275 9.00 12.22 -4.98
C CYS A 275 9.41 13.37 -5.90
N LYS A 276 10.60 13.95 -5.69
CA LYS A 276 11.18 14.97 -6.57
C LYS A 276 11.35 14.44 -8.00
N SER A 277 11.93 13.25 -8.17
CA SER A 277 12.16 12.65 -9.49
C SER A 277 10.85 12.34 -10.23
N PHE A 278 9.76 12.08 -9.50
CA PHE A 278 8.43 11.81 -10.06
C PHE A 278 7.58 13.09 -10.25
N GLY A 279 8.08 14.25 -9.83
CA GLY A 279 7.35 15.52 -9.90
C GLY A 279 6.20 15.62 -8.90
N LEU A 280 6.25 14.88 -7.79
CA LEU A 280 5.30 14.89 -6.68
C LEU A 280 5.73 15.94 -5.64
N ALA A 281 5.60 17.23 -5.99
CA ALA A 281 6.18 18.33 -5.24
C ALA A 281 5.61 18.50 -3.80
N GLN A 282 4.33 18.21 -3.61
CA GLN A 282 3.69 18.31 -2.28
C GLN A 282 4.23 17.21 -1.35
N GLU A 283 4.34 16.00 -1.84
CA GLU A 283 4.87 14.83 -1.14
C GLU A 283 6.36 15.01 -0.81
N GLU A 284 7.15 15.53 -1.77
CA GLU A 284 8.53 15.91 -1.54
C GLU A 284 8.66 16.89 -0.38
N LYS A 285 7.91 18.01 -0.42
CA LYS A 285 7.90 19.04 0.62
C LYS A 285 7.57 18.44 2.00
N ARG A 286 6.56 17.55 2.05
CA ARG A 286 6.15 16.88 3.29
C ARG A 286 7.27 15.98 3.84
N TYR A 287 7.85 15.11 3.03
CA TYR A 287 8.93 14.23 3.49
C TYR A 287 10.19 15.00 3.91
N ARG A 288 10.53 16.11 3.24
CA ARG A 288 11.63 17.00 3.68
C ARG A 288 11.34 17.66 5.03
N ALA A 289 10.10 18.03 5.30
CA ALA A 289 9.70 18.59 6.61
C ALA A 289 9.84 17.54 7.72
N LEU A 290 9.32 16.33 7.53
CA LEU A 290 9.43 15.22 8.48
C LEU A 290 10.90 14.86 8.76
N ARG A 291 11.74 14.81 7.72
CA ARG A 291 13.18 14.57 7.88
C ARG A 291 13.89 15.64 8.68
N ARG A 292 13.51 16.93 8.48
CA ARG A 292 14.12 18.05 9.25
C ARG A 292 13.81 17.94 10.74
N ALA A 293 12.57 17.60 11.10
CA ALA A 293 12.19 17.44 12.49
C ALA A 293 13.03 16.40 13.22
N LEU A 294 13.36 15.27 12.57
CA LEU A 294 14.22 14.23 13.14
C LEU A 294 15.71 14.63 13.26
N ARG A 295 16.12 15.81 12.78
CA ARG A 295 17.46 16.36 13.00
C ARG A 295 17.59 17.12 14.31
N SER A 296 16.48 17.71 14.76
CA SER A 296 16.45 18.62 15.92
C SER A 296 16.24 17.89 17.25
N ALA A 297 15.87 16.62 17.20
CA ALA A 297 15.72 15.77 18.39
C ALA A 297 17.10 15.16 18.73
N LYS A 298 17.93 15.94 19.45
CA LYS A 298 19.16 15.47 20.14
C LYS A 298 18.90 15.44 21.62
#